data_bf296ffc6f178d70266f2f5bb489555e
#
_entry.id   bf296ffc6f178d70266f2f5bb489555e
#
_cell.length_a   1.000
_cell.length_b   1.000
_cell.length_c   1.000
_cell.angle_alpha   90.00
_cell.angle_beta   90.00
_cell.angle_gamma   90.00
#
_symmetry.space_group_name_H-M   'P 1'
#
loop_
_entity.id
_entity.type
_entity.pdbx_description
1 polymer ?
#
loop_
_entity_poly.entity_id
_entity_poly.type
_entity_poly.pdbx_seq_one_letter_code
_entity_poly.pdbx_strand_id
1 'polypeptide(L)'
;MLHRGTLFEYATYFLWQASRLASLWIGKLVVRHYLFLLFLLMIPVMVARINTGPRSNLWSDSEGYYQYLPALIIIKDVHKLPAGSVWPYYNDKGEYVNKYTCGIAIFEFPFFMLAYYLCPPLGYIRSDYFNPLYCNIVALSGLLAAFLGLFFLRKSLLKLVSPGVTFWVIVSVFFGTNLYYYATREMNIAHVYNFFLFSLLLYLIPGYLKKPVRLNSFLLGAVLGWIILIRPTNIIVALLLPLYDVYTFSALKERIQFLIQHLRFVLWMIPGAFLFFIPQLLYWKEMTGHWLYYSYTEEGFKYCAEPKIAAVLFDVQNGLFLYSPLVLLMMAGIVLGLFKKNFQAPVVLLIFSIATYLF
;
A
#
# COMPACT_ATOMS: atom_id res chain seq x y z
N MET A 1 64.68 15.77 -12.84
CA MET A 1 63.97 17.07 -12.71
C MET A 1 62.66 16.79 -11.96
N LEU A 2 62.64 17.07 -10.68
CA LEU A 2 61.40 16.96 -9.86
C LEU A 2 60.59 18.23 -10.13
N HIS A 3 59.43 18.06 -10.74
CA HIS A 3 58.45 19.14 -10.90
C HIS A 3 58.02 19.63 -9.51
N ARG A 4 58.46 20.80 -9.09
CA ARG A 4 57.96 21.52 -7.93
C ARG A 4 56.56 22.05 -8.26
N GLY A 5 55.52 21.25 -7.98
CA GLY A 5 54.18 21.76 -7.97
C GLY A 5 54.07 22.92 -7.00
N THR A 6 53.36 23.99 -7.38
CA THR A 6 53.18 25.15 -6.52
C THR A 6 52.32 24.76 -5.31
N LEU A 7 52.52 25.41 -4.16
CA LEU A 7 51.75 25.19 -2.91
C LEU A 7 50.22 25.28 -3.23
N PHE A 8 49.85 26.03 -4.22
CA PHE A 8 48.49 26.17 -4.70
C PHE A 8 47.95 24.90 -5.38
N GLU A 9 48.78 24.18 -6.15
CA GLU A 9 48.39 22.91 -6.81
C GLU A 9 48.24 21.79 -5.75
N TYR A 10 49.02 21.74 -4.73
CA TYR A 10 48.86 20.81 -3.62
C TYR A 10 47.59 21.13 -2.79
N ALA A 11 47.32 22.40 -2.54
CA ALA A 11 46.14 22.84 -1.82
C ALA A 11 44.84 22.51 -2.60
N THR A 12 44.83 22.79 -3.91
CA THR A 12 43.66 22.46 -4.77
C THR A 12 43.44 20.96 -4.90
N TYR A 13 44.50 20.16 -5.02
CA TYR A 13 44.43 18.70 -5.02
C TYR A 13 43.89 18.16 -3.69
N PHE A 14 44.37 18.69 -2.57
CA PHE A 14 43.91 18.28 -1.23
C PHE A 14 42.43 18.63 -1.02
N LEU A 15 41.98 19.85 -1.41
CA LEU A 15 40.58 20.28 -1.34
C LEU A 15 39.69 19.41 -2.24
N TRP A 16 40.15 19.06 -3.43
CA TRP A 16 39.44 18.17 -4.34
C TRP A 16 39.30 16.76 -3.76
N GLN A 17 40.39 16.20 -3.19
CA GLN A 17 40.36 14.89 -2.51
C GLN A 17 39.42 14.91 -1.29
N ALA A 18 39.48 15.94 -0.47
CA ALA A 18 38.62 16.12 0.69
C ALA A 18 37.13 16.23 0.29
N SER A 19 36.82 17.02 -0.76
CA SER A 19 35.46 17.13 -1.27
C SER A 19 34.94 15.81 -1.85
N ARG A 20 35.78 15.05 -2.55
CA ARG A 20 35.46 13.72 -3.08
C ARG A 20 35.19 12.72 -1.96
N LEU A 21 36.03 12.70 -0.92
CA LEU A 21 35.82 11.84 0.25
C LEU A 21 34.55 12.23 1.00
N ALA A 22 34.32 13.53 1.21
CA ALA A 22 33.11 14.02 1.86
C ALA A 22 31.84 13.64 1.05
N SER A 23 31.85 13.80 -0.29
CA SER A 23 30.74 13.42 -1.15
C SER A 23 30.46 11.89 -1.11
N LEU A 24 31.50 11.06 -1.05
CA LEU A 24 31.37 9.61 -0.89
C LEU A 24 30.80 9.23 0.49
N TRP A 25 31.21 9.93 1.54
CA TRP A 25 30.72 9.73 2.89
C TRP A 25 29.24 10.15 3.03
N ILE A 26 28.91 11.34 2.53
CA ILE A 26 27.52 11.84 2.49
C ILE A 26 26.64 10.89 1.65
N GLY A 27 27.14 10.46 0.48
CA GLY A 27 26.42 9.51 -0.37
C GLY A 27 26.13 8.18 0.36
N LYS A 28 27.11 7.62 1.07
CA LYS A 28 26.92 6.42 1.87
C LYS A 28 25.93 6.63 3.02
N LEU A 29 26.01 7.76 3.72
CA LEU A 29 25.11 8.12 4.80
C LEU A 29 23.67 8.26 4.28
N VAL A 30 23.49 8.97 3.17
CA VAL A 30 22.17 9.15 2.52
C VAL A 30 21.62 7.79 2.11
N VAL A 31 22.38 6.94 1.39
CA VAL A 31 21.93 5.59 0.99
C VAL A 31 21.60 4.69 2.18
N ARG A 32 22.18 4.94 3.34
CA ARG A 32 21.90 4.20 4.57
C ARG A 32 20.62 4.68 5.27
N HIS A 33 20.37 5.99 5.29
CA HIS A 33 19.33 6.62 6.13
C HIS A 33 18.20 7.29 5.34
N TYR A 34 18.16 7.16 4.02
CA TYR A 34 17.20 7.89 3.16
C TYR A 34 15.73 7.62 3.53
N LEU A 35 15.37 6.44 4.01
CA LEU A 35 14.01 6.18 4.45
C LEU A 35 13.59 7.08 5.63
N PHE A 36 14.51 7.29 6.58
CA PHE A 36 14.28 8.21 7.67
C PHE A 36 14.17 9.66 7.18
N LEU A 37 15.02 10.04 6.21
CA LEU A 37 14.93 11.36 5.59
C LEU A 37 13.62 11.56 4.83
N LEU A 38 13.15 10.54 4.08
CA LEU A 38 11.84 10.58 3.42
C LEU A 38 10.71 10.71 4.44
N PHE A 39 10.77 9.99 5.55
CA PHE A 39 9.79 10.12 6.63
C PHE A 39 9.78 11.54 7.21
N LEU A 40 10.95 12.11 7.49
CA LEU A 40 11.07 13.48 7.98
C LEU A 40 10.53 14.52 6.97
N LEU A 41 10.70 14.29 5.67
CA LEU A 41 10.14 15.15 4.62
C LEU A 41 8.60 15.08 4.54
N MET A 42 7.99 13.97 4.90
CA MET A 42 6.53 13.83 4.93
C MET A 42 5.89 14.63 6.08
N ILE A 43 6.57 14.78 7.21
CA ILE A 43 6.04 15.45 8.40
C ILE A 43 5.64 16.91 8.13
N PRO A 44 6.47 17.79 7.54
CA PRO A 44 6.08 19.18 7.27
C PRO A 44 4.89 19.29 6.31
N VAL A 45 4.82 18.41 5.30
CA VAL A 45 3.71 18.40 4.35
C VAL A 45 2.41 18.01 5.06
N MET A 46 2.48 17.03 5.95
CA MET A 46 1.36 16.62 6.78
C MET A 46 0.93 17.74 7.75
N VAL A 47 1.88 18.38 8.43
CA VAL A 47 1.58 19.51 9.34
C VAL A 47 0.92 20.67 8.60
N ALA A 48 1.37 21.00 7.38
CA ALA A 48 0.72 21.98 6.54
C ALA A 48 -0.72 21.59 6.18
N ARG A 49 -0.98 20.29 5.97
CA ARG A 49 -2.31 19.77 5.68
C ARG A 49 -3.26 19.84 6.88
N ILE A 50 -2.78 19.60 8.08
CA ILE A 50 -3.55 19.67 9.33
C ILE A 50 -4.25 21.03 9.50
N ASN A 51 -3.64 22.11 9.01
CA ASN A 51 -4.16 23.47 9.15
C ASN A 51 -5.25 23.84 8.12
N THR A 52 -5.62 22.96 7.18
CA THR A 52 -6.54 23.30 6.08
C THR A 52 -8.03 23.04 6.36
N GLY A 53 -8.38 22.59 7.57
CA GLY A 53 -9.77 22.43 8.01
C GLY A 53 -10.09 21.06 8.63
N PRO A 54 -11.14 20.99 9.46
CA PRO A 54 -11.41 19.84 10.32
C PRO A 54 -11.78 18.54 9.60
N ARG A 55 -12.35 18.60 8.40
CA ARG A 55 -12.74 17.42 7.61
C ARG A 55 -11.83 17.13 6.41
N SER A 56 -10.69 17.82 6.32
CA SER A 56 -9.84 17.78 5.13
C SER A 56 -9.21 16.42 4.83
N ASN A 57 -9.13 15.51 5.81
CA ASN A 57 -8.50 14.19 5.67
C ASN A 57 -9.51 13.03 5.58
N LEU A 58 -10.75 13.24 6.06
CA LEU A 58 -11.80 12.22 6.08
C LEU A 58 -12.97 12.69 5.20
N TRP A 59 -12.90 12.41 3.90
CA TRP A 59 -13.93 12.71 2.92
C TRP A 59 -14.04 11.58 1.88
N SER A 60 -15.17 11.45 1.19
CA SER A 60 -15.41 10.41 0.18
C SER A 60 -15.11 8.99 0.72
N ASP A 61 -14.28 8.20 0.04
CA ASP A 61 -13.95 6.82 0.42
C ASP A 61 -13.36 6.72 1.83
N SER A 62 -12.50 7.66 2.22
CA SER A 62 -11.84 7.64 3.53
C SER A 62 -12.83 7.80 4.68
N GLU A 63 -13.89 8.59 4.49
CA GLU A 63 -14.98 8.70 5.46
C GLU A 63 -15.71 7.36 5.61
N GLY A 64 -15.98 6.66 4.51
CA GLY A 64 -16.64 5.37 4.53
C GLY A 64 -15.84 4.30 5.28
N TYR A 65 -14.52 4.27 5.11
CA TYR A 65 -13.66 3.36 5.88
C TYR A 65 -13.66 3.70 7.37
N TYR A 66 -13.59 4.99 7.70
CA TYR A 66 -13.52 5.49 9.07
C TYR A 66 -14.80 5.23 9.88
N GLN A 67 -15.98 5.28 9.27
CA GLN A 67 -17.28 5.26 9.94
C GLN A 67 -17.49 4.06 10.88
N TYR A 68 -16.86 2.92 10.63
CA TYR A 68 -16.91 1.76 11.53
C TYR A 68 -16.42 2.06 12.94
N LEU A 69 -15.41 2.92 13.08
CA LEU A 69 -14.77 3.22 14.36
C LEU A 69 -15.69 3.99 15.30
N PRO A 70 -16.27 5.16 14.91
CA PRO A 70 -17.22 5.83 15.77
C PRO A 70 -18.50 5.02 16.02
N ALA A 71 -18.98 4.26 15.03
CA ALA A 71 -20.15 3.40 15.21
C ALA A 71 -19.95 2.36 16.31
N LEU A 72 -18.79 1.69 16.32
CA LEU A 72 -18.48 0.65 17.30
C LEU A 72 -18.08 1.19 18.68
N ILE A 73 -17.29 2.28 18.72
CA ILE A 73 -16.64 2.72 19.97
C ILE A 73 -17.43 3.82 20.68
N ILE A 74 -18.00 4.78 19.95
CA ILE A 74 -18.68 5.94 20.50
C ILE A 74 -20.18 5.71 20.54
N ILE A 75 -20.80 5.41 19.40
CA ILE A 75 -22.24 5.21 19.24
C ILE A 75 -22.67 3.87 19.83
N LYS A 76 -21.80 2.83 19.73
CA LYS A 76 -22.03 1.44 20.15
C LYS A 76 -23.24 0.79 19.45
N ASP A 77 -23.49 1.19 18.22
CA ASP A 77 -24.60 0.72 17.42
C ASP A 77 -24.22 0.83 15.93
N VAL A 78 -24.06 -0.31 15.27
CA VAL A 78 -23.66 -0.39 13.86
C VAL A 78 -24.81 0.03 12.90
N HIS A 79 -26.06 0.02 13.38
CA HIS A 79 -27.22 0.49 12.62
C HIS A 79 -27.27 2.03 12.55
N LYS A 80 -26.55 2.71 13.44
CA LYS A 80 -26.45 4.19 13.48
C LYS A 80 -25.09 4.66 12.98
N LEU A 81 -24.66 4.16 11.83
CA LEU A 81 -23.47 4.69 11.18
C LEU A 81 -23.60 6.21 10.99
N PRO A 82 -22.52 6.96 11.29
CA PRO A 82 -22.56 8.42 11.12
C PRO A 82 -22.90 8.76 9.68
N ALA A 83 -23.94 9.55 9.49
CA ALA A 83 -24.27 10.06 8.17
C ALA A 83 -23.13 10.97 7.69
N GLY A 84 -22.46 10.58 6.62
CA GLY A 84 -21.37 11.30 5.99
C GLY A 84 -21.69 11.73 4.56
N SER A 85 -20.68 12.22 3.86
CA SER A 85 -20.77 12.56 2.43
C SER A 85 -20.73 11.33 1.51
N VAL A 86 -20.63 10.14 2.08
CA VAL A 86 -20.54 8.87 1.35
C VAL A 86 -21.89 8.52 0.76
N TRP A 87 -21.90 7.96 -0.45
CA TRP A 87 -23.13 7.55 -1.17
C TRP A 87 -23.96 6.59 -0.33
N PRO A 88 -25.15 7.01 0.13
CA PRO A 88 -25.94 6.18 1.03
C PRO A 88 -26.56 5.02 0.26
N TYR A 89 -26.34 3.82 0.75
CA TYR A 89 -27.10 2.63 0.40
C TYR A 89 -27.94 2.20 1.60
N TYR A 90 -29.19 1.88 1.37
CA TYR A 90 -30.10 1.47 2.43
C TYR A 90 -30.57 0.02 2.16
N ASN A 91 -30.60 -0.78 3.21
CA ASN A 91 -31.21 -2.11 3.15
C ASN A 91 -32.75 -2.04 3.08
N ASP A 92 -33.40 -3.21 2.98
CA ASP A 92 -34.86 -3.31 2.89
C ASP A 92 -35.59 -2.75 4.14
N LYS A 93 -34.87 -2.57 5.26
CA LYS A 93 -35.38 -1.97 6.48
C LYS A 93 -35.19 -0.44 6.53
N GLY A 94 -34.61 0.16 5.51
CA GLY A 94 -34.29 1.57 5.47
C GLY A 94 -33.07 1.97 6.32
N GLU A 95 -32.22 1.00 6.71
CA GLU A 95 -30.98 1.26 7.47
C GLU A 95 -29.81 1.46 6.52
N TYR A 96 -28.94 2.42 6.84
CA TYR A 96 -27.75 2.69 6.06
C TYR A 96 -26.74 1.55 6.15
N VAL A 97 -26.37 0.97 5.03
CA VAL A 97 -25.32 -0.05 4.90
C VAL A 97 -24.08 0.57 4.31
N ASN A 98 -22.95 0.46 5.00
CA ASN A 98 -21.69 0.97 4.51
C ASN A 98 -21.24 0.18 3.28
N LYS A 99 -21.00 0.89 2.19
CA LYS A 99 -20.48 0.36 0.94
C LYS A 99 -19.07 -0.22 1.09
N TYR A 100 -18.24 0.43 1.89
CA TYR A 100 -16.83 0.07 2.08
C TYR A 100 -16.68 -1.02 3.13
N THR A 101 -15.60 -1.79 3.01
CA THR A 101 -15.24 -2.81 4.01
C THR A 101 -14.44 -2.22 5.16
N CYS A 102 -14.45 -2.89 6.31
CA CYS A 102 -13.76 -2.44 7.52
C CYS A 102 -12.23 -2.62 7.48
N GLY A 103 -11.65 -3.07 6.36
CA GLY A 103 -10.22 -3.40 6.27
C GLY A 103 -9.27 -2.27 6.66
N ILE A 104 -9.60 -1.03 6.28
CA ILE A 104 -8.82 0.15 6.64
C ILE A 104 -9.12 0.57 8.09
N ALA A 105 -10.37 0.50 8.54
CA ALA A 105 -10.73 0.79 9.92
C ALA A 105 -9.91 -0.05 10.91
N ILE A 106 -9.63 -1.32 10.60
CA ILE A 106 -8.77 -2.17 11.44
C ILE A 106 -7.37 -1.56 11.60
N PHE A 107 -6.80 -1.00 10.53
CA PHE A 107 -5.50 -0.34 10.58
C PHE A 107 -5.56 1.01 11.31
N GLU A 108 -6.64 1.76 11.13
CA GLU A 108 -6.89 3.06 11.76
C GLU A 108 -7.24 2.95 13.24
N PHE A 109 -7.74 1.80 13.69
CA PHE A 109 -8.23 1.59 15.05
C PHE A 109 -7.29 2.06 16.17
N PRO A 110 -5.98 1.73 16.20
CA PRO A 110 -5.09 2.20 17.26
C PRO A 110 -4.93 3.73 17.30
N PHE A 111 -4.97 4.37 16.13
CA PHE A 111 -4.91 5.83 16.00
C PHE A 111 -6.21 6.49 16.46
N PHE A 112 -7.34 5.89 16.12
CA PHE A 112 -8.65 6.32 16.60
C PHE A 112 -8.72 6.25 18.13
N MET A 113 -8.28 5.14 18.73
CA MET A 113 -8.24 4.99 20.18
C MET A 113 -7.30 6.02 20.84
N LEU A 114 -6.16 6.30 20.23
CA LEU A 114 -5.27 7.36 20.70
C LEU A 114 -5.99 8.72 20.71
N ALA A 115 -6.66 9.08 19.62
CA ALA A 115 -7.45 10.32 19.55
C ALA A 115 -8.58 10.33 20.59
N TYR A 116 -9.31 9.22 20.75
CA TYR A 116 -10.37 9.07 21.72
C TYR A 116 -9.93 9.37 23.16
N TYR A 117 -8.75 8.89 23.58
CA TYR A 117 -8.21 9.15 24.89
C TYR A 117 -7.62 10.58 25.04
N LEU A 118 -7.11 11.15 23.95
CA LEU A 118 -6.56 12.50 23.94
C LEU A 118 -7.62 13.61 23.83
N CYS A 119 -8.85 13.30 23.41
CA CYS A 119 -9.93 14.29 23.30
C CYS A 119 -10.15 15.10 24.59
N PRO A 120 -10.42 14.52 25.78
CA PRO A 120 -10.71 15.30 26.96
C PRO A 120 -9.54 16.17 27.45
N PRO A 121 -8.29 15.66 27.58
CA PRO A 121 -7.18 16.48 28.04
C PRO A 121 -6.82 17.62 27.09
N LEU A 122 -7.21 17.54 25.80
CA LEU A 122 -7.00 18.58 24.80
C LEU A 122 -8.23 19.47 24.56
N GLY A 123 -9.28 19.33 25.38
CA GLY A 123 -10.48 20.16 25.30
C GLY A 123 -11.47 19.78 24.18
N TYR A 124 -11.32 18.60 23.56
CA TYR A 124 -12.25 18.10 22.56
C TYR A 124 -13.32 17.20 23.17
N ILE A 125 -14.50 17.18 22.53
CA ILE A 125 -15.63 16.34 22.94
C ILE A 125 -15.50 14.99 22.20
N ARG A 126 -15.55 13.88 22.93
CA ARG A 126 -15.41 12.52 22.35
C ARG A 126 -16.51 12.17 21.34
N SER A 127 -17.72 12.65 21.57
CA SER A 127 -18.86 12.40 20.67
C SER A 127 -18.80 13.18 19.36
N ASP A 128 -17.95 14.19 19.25
CA ASP A 128 -17.63 14.85 18.00
C ASP A 128 -16.49 14.10 17.30
N TYR A 129 -16.82 12.97 16.72
CA TYR A 129 -15.88 12.02 16.10
C TYR A 129 -15.33 12.49 14.74
N PHE A 130 -15.74 13.65 14.23
CA PHE A 130 -15.13 14.35 13.10
C PHE A 130 -14.36 15.60 13.49
N ASN A 131 -14.10 15.82 14.79
CA ASN A 131 -13.27 16.93 15.20
C ASN A 131 -11.83 16.83 14.65
N PRO A 132 -11.08 17.94 14.59
CA PRO A 132 -9.73 17.96 14.02
C PRO A 132 -8.76 16.95 14.64
N LEU A 133 -8.93 16.63 15.92
CA LEU A 133 -8.02 15.69 16.60
C LEU A 133 -8.16 14.26 16.05
N TYR A 134 -9.40 13.76 15.89
CA TYR A 134 -9.64 12.46 15.25
C TYR A 134 -9.12 12.45 13.82
N CYS A 135 -9.53 13.44 13.01
CA CYS A 135 -9.15 13.51 11.61
C CYS A 135 -7.62 13.49 11.40
N ASN A 136 -6.89 14.22 12.26
CA ASN A 136 -5.44 14.35 12.11
C ASN A 136 -4.68 13.14 12.67
N ILE A 137 -5.09 12.61 13.82
CA ILE A 137 -4.41 11.44 14.40
C ILE A 137 -4.67 10.19 13.54
N VAL A 138 -5.89 10.00 13.04
CA VAL A 138 -6.20 8.88 12.17
C VAL A 138 -5.44 8.97 10.84
N ALA A 139 -5.20 10.17 10.30
CA ALA A 139 -4.38 10.36 9.12
C ALA A 139 -2.91 9.89 9.29
N LEU A 140 -2.38 9.87 10.53
CA LEU A 140 -1.06 9.29 10.80
C LEU A 140 -0.96 7.81 10.45
N SER A 141 -2.08 7.09 10.45
CA SER A 141 -2.11 5.68 10.06
C SER A 141 -1.68 5.47 8.61
N GLY A 142 -2.17 6.32 7.69
CA GLY A 142 -1.76 6.28 6.28
C GLY A 142 -0.30 6.67 6.06
N LEU A 143 0.20 7.68 6.80
CA LEU A 143 1.61 8.04 6.81
C LEU A 143 2.49 6.87 7.28
N LEU A 144 2.09 6.21 8.37
CA LEU A 144 2.78 5.01 8.86
C LEU A 144 2.72 3.88 7.83
N ALA A 145 1.57 3.65 7.19
CA ALA A 145 1.43 2.65 6.15
C ALA A 145 2.37 2.92 4.96
N ALA A 146 2.45 4.16 4.47
CA ALA A 146 3.39 4.53 3.42
C ALA A 146 4.85 4.24 3.80
N PHE A 147 5.24 4.63 5.03
CA PHE A 147 6.59 4.38 5.54
C PHE A 147 6.90 2.87 5.66
N LEU A 148 5.99 2.09 6.25
CA LEU A 148 6.14 0.64 6.37
C LEU A 148 6.20 -0.03 4.99
N GLY A 149 5.41 0.45 4.03
CA GLY A 149 5.46 -0.02 2.65
C GLY A 149 6.84 0.18 2.03
N LEU A 150 7.39 1.39 2.10
CA LEU A 150 8.75 1.69 1.63
C LEU A 150 9.82 0.86 2.37
N PHE A 151 9.65 0.66 3.68
CA PHE A 151 10.56 -0.14 4.50
C PHE A 151 10.61 -1.62 4.04
N PHE A 152 9.46 -2.27 3.87
CA PHE A 152 9.40 -3.67 3.45
C PHE A 152 9.80 -3.83 1.98
N LEU A 153 9.42 -2.90 1.11
CA LEU A 153 9.88 -2.88 -0.28
C LEU A 153 11.42 -2.78 -0.35
N ARG A 154 12.01 -1.85 0.42
CA ARG A 154 13.48 -1.76 0.52
C ARG A 154 14.10 -3.08 0.99
N LYS A 155 13.53 -3.71 2.04
CA LYS A 155 14.03 -5.01 2.54
C LYS A 155 13.95 -6.12 1.49
N SER A 156 12.94 -6.11 0.67
CA SER A 156 12.78 -7.07 -0.43
C SER A 156 13.79 -6.82 -1.54
N LEU A 157 13.93 -5.56 -1.97
CA LEU A 157 14.87 -5.17 -3.04
C LEU A 157 16.34 -5.42 -2.67
N LEU A 158 16.75 -5.19 -1.42
CA LEU A 158 18.12 -5.46 -0.97
C LEU A 158 18.53 -6.93 -1.05
N LYS A 159 17.58 -7.86 -1.21
CA LYS A 159 17.86 -9.27 -1.47
C LYS A 159 18.12 -9.55 -2.95
N LEU A 160 17.71 -8.66 -3.85
CA LEU A 160 17.72 -8.86 -5.30
C LEU A 160 18.72 -7.96 -6.03
N VAL A 161 18.94 -6.72 -5.53
CA VAL A 161 19.76 -5.72 -6.20
C VAL A 161 20.62 -4.94 -5.22
N SER A 162 21.63 -4.22 -5.74
CA SER A 162 22.56 -3.43 -4.94
C SER A 162 21.86 -2.31 -4.15
N PRO A 163 22.47 -1.84 -3.03
CA PRO A 163 21.92 -0.73 -2.24
C PRO A 163 21.68 0.56 -3.02
N GLY A 164 22.56 0.88 -3.97
CA GLY A 164 22.41 2.07 -4.83
C GLY A 164 21.21 1.96 -5.77
N VAL A 165 21.00 0.79 -6.40
CA VAL A 165 19.82 0.53 -7.23
C VAL A 165 18.56 0.58 -6.35
N THR A 166 18.60 -0.07 -5.17
CA THR A 166 17.48 -0.02 -4.22
C THR A 166 17.10 1.41 -3.84
N PHE A 167 18.09 2.26 -3.57
CA PHE A 167 17.85 3.68 -3.26
C PHE A 167 17.08 4.38 -4.39
N TRP A 168 17.57 4.28 -5.62
CA TRP A 168 16.92 4.93 -6.76
C TRP A 168 15.53 4.38 -7.04
N VAL A 169 15.30 3.06 -6.90
CA VAL A 169 13.97 2.47 -7.05
C VAL A 169 13.01 3.00 -5.99
N ILE A 170 13.39 3.05 -4.72
CA ILE A 170 12.54 3.56 -3.64
C ILE A 170 12.20 5.05 -3.86
N VAL A 171 13.19 5.88 -4.19
CA VAL A 171 12.98 7.30 -4.45
C VAL A 171 12.06 7.50 -5.66
N SER A 172 12.27 6.72 -6.72
CA SER A 172 11.44 6.75 -7.92
C SER A 172 10.01 6.30 -7.65
N VAL A 173 9.81 5.22 -6.90
CA VAL A 173 8.47 4.75 -6.51
C VAL A 173 7.77 5.82 -5.67
N PHE A 174 8.46 6.43 -4.72
CA PHE A 174 7.84 7.42 -3.83
C PHE A 174 7.46 8.71 -4.56
N PHE A 175 8.38 9.31 -5.32
CA PHE A 175 8.14 10.60 -5.98
C PHE A 175 7.63 10.50 -7.42
N GLY A 176 7.93 9.41 -8.12
CA GLY A 176 7.60 9.22 -9.54
C GLY A 176 6.28 8.52 -9.79
N THR A 177 5.56 8.12 -8.73
CA THR A 177 4.20 7.56 -8.79
C THR A 177 3.25 8.41 -7.95
N ASN A 178 1.98 8.04 -7.96
CA ASN A 178 0.96 8.67 -7.12
C ASN A 178 1.13 8.38 -5.61
N LEU A 179 2.14 7.59 -5.21
CA LEU A 179 2.36 7.24 -3.80
C LEU A 179 2.60 8.47 -2.92
N TYR A 180 3.39 9.45 -3.39
CA TYR A 180 3.63 10.70 -2.67
C TYR A 180 2.31 11.45 -2.40
N TYR A 181 1.45 11.54 -3.41
CA TYR A 181 0.14 12.19 -3.28
C TYR A 181 -0.70 11.50 -2.21
N TYR A 182 -0.84 10.18 -2.28
CA TYR A 182 -1.62 9.42 -1.31
C TYR A 182 -0.99 9.36 0.08
N ALA A 183 0.33 9.42 0.19
CA ALA A 183 1.01 9.46 1.48
C ALA A 183 0.91 10.81 2.21
N THR A 184 0.58 11.92 1.48
CA THR A 184 0.64 13.28 2.03
C THR A 184 -0.67 14.07 1.90
N ARG A 185 -1.54 13.72 0.96
CA ARG A 185 -2.80 14.42 0.66
C ARG A 185 -4.04 13.61 0.96
N GLU A 186 -4.04 12.32 0.60
CA GLU A 186 -5.18 11.41 0.68
C GLU A 186 -4.81 10.20 1.56
N MET A 187 -4.32 10.46 2.78
CA MET A 187 -3.65 9.47 3.63
C MET A 187 -4.56 8.32 4.09
N ASN A 188 -5.87 8.50 4.12
CA ASN A 188 -6.83 7.51 4.59
C ASN A 188 -7.52 6.71 3.47
N ILE A 189 -7.05 6.85 2.22
CA ILE A 189 -7.56 6.07 1.08
C ILE A 189 -6.81 4.74 0.95
N ALA A 190 -7.44 3.73 0.39
CA ALA A 190 -6.96 2.35 0.28
C ALA A 190 -5.56 2.19 -0.32
N HIS A 191 -5.07 3.13 -1.11
CA HIS A 191 -3.83 3.02 -1.88
C HIS A 191 -2.59 2.83 -1.02
N VAL A 192 -2.41 3.63 0.04
CA VAL A 192 -1.23 3.53 0.92
C VAL A 192 -1.22 2.25 1.75
N TYR A 193 -2.39 1.81 2.22
CA TYR A 193 -2.52 0.57 2.99
C TYR A 193 -2.25 -0.66 2.11
N ASN A 194 -2.77 -0.67 0.89
CA ASN A 194 -2.47 -1.72 -0.07
C ASN A 194 -0.99 -1.73 -0.48
N PHE A 195 -0.37 -0.57 -0.68
CA PHE A 195 1.06 -0.48 -0.95
C PHE A 195 1.90 -1.09 0.18
N PHE A 196 1.55 -0.82 1.44
CA PHE A 196 2.18 -1.45 2.60
C PHE A 196 2.01 -2.97 2.58
N LEU A 197 0.78 -3.44 2.43
CA LEU A 197 0.47 -4.86 2.48
C LEU A 197 1.08 -5.64 1.30
N PHE A 198 1.12 -5.06 0.10
CA PHE A 198 1.81 -5.66 -1.05
C PHE A 198 3.32 -5.76 -0.81
N SER A 199 3.92 -4.71 -0.25
CA SER A 199 5.35 -4.70 0.09
C SER A 199 5.68 -5.72 1.18
N LEU A 200 4.80 -5.87 2.18
CA LEU A 200 4.91 -6.88 3.23
C LEU A 200 4.74 -8.28 2.66
N LEU A 201 3.79 -8.50 1.76
CA LEU A 201 3.58 -9.77 1.06
C LEU A 201 4.85 -10.19 0.30
N LEU A 202 5.42 -9.29 -0.50
CA LEU A 202 6.69 -9.51 -1.22
C LEU A 202 7.85 -9.86 -0.27
N TYR A 203 7.87 -9.28 0.92
CA TYR A 203 8.88 -9.57 1.93
C TYR A 203 8.71 -10.96 2.56
N LEU A 204 7.47 -11.42 2.77
CA LEU A 204 7.13 -12.68 3.46
C LEU A 204 7.24 -13.91 2.55
N ILE A 205 6.91 -13.79 1.26
CA ILE A 205 6.90 -14.91 0.31
C ILE A 205 8.21 -15.71 0.30
N PRO A 206 9.41 -15.11 0.20
CA PRO A 206 10.67 -15.89 0.18
C PRO A 206 10.88 -16.72 1.46
N GLY A 207 10.46 -16.19 2.61
CA GLY A 207 10.57 -16.90 3.89
C GLY A 207 9.67 -18.15 3.90
N TYR A 208 8.45 -18.05 3.41
CA TYR A 208 7.54 -19.17 3.26
C TYR A 208 8.08 -20.22 2.28
N LEU A 209 8.55 -19.78 1.09
CA LEU A 209 9.04 -20.70 0.07
C LEU A 209 10.30 -21.44 0.51
N LYS A 210 11.16 -20.81 1.32
CA LYS A 210 12.37 -21.45 1.87
C LYS A 210 12.02 -22.48 2.96
N LYS A 211 11.06 -22.18 3.83
CA LYS A 211 10.67 -23.03 4.95
C LYS A 211 9.18 -22.84 5.25
N PRO A 212 8.28 -23.64 4.62
CA PRO A 212 6.86 -23.59 4.93
C PRO A 212 6.62 -24.13 6.34
N VAL A 213 6.15 -23.25 7.22
CA VAL A 213 5.74 -23.56 8.59
C VAL A 213 4.39 -22.91 8.87
N ARG A 214 3.64 -23.45 9.86
CA ARG A 214 2.28 -22.98 10.19
C ARG A 214 2.20 -21.46 10.38
N LEU A 215 3.15 -20.88 11.14
CA LEU A 215 3.16 -19.44 11.43
C LEU A 215 3.36 -18.62 10.15
N ASN A 216 4.34 -18.96 9.30
CA ASN A 216 4.61 -18.22 8.06
C ASN A 216 3.41 -18.32 7.10
N SER A 217 2.76 -19.48 7.05
CA SER A 217 1.55 -19.70 6.26
C SER A 217 0.39 -18.84 6.75
N PHE A 218 0.14 -18.88 8.07
CA PHE A 218 -0.90 -18.08 8.71
C PHE A 218 -0.68 -16.57 8.47
N LEU A 219 0.54 -16.06 8.67
CA LEU A 219 0.86 -14.65 8.44
C LEU A 219 0.70 -14.27 6.97
N LEU A 220 1.13 -15.12 6.04
CA LEU A 220 0.96 -14.88 4.61
C LEU A 220 -0.54 -14.85 4.24
N GLY A 221 -1.32 -15.78 4.77
CA GLY A 221 -2.77 -15.79 4.63
C GLY A 221 -3.43 -14.55 5.23
N ALA A 222 -3.00 -14.12 6.42
CA ALA A 222 -3.52 -12.92 7.08
C ALA A 222 -3.28 -11.65 6.25
N VAL A 223 -2.09 -11.50 5.67
CA VAL A 223 -1.78 -10.37 4.78
C VAL A 223 -2.62 -10.43 3.50
N LEU A 224 -2.74 -11.61 2.86
CA LEU A 224 -3.58 -11.79 1.67
C LEU A 224 -5.05 -11.51 1.97
N GLY A 225 -5.57 -12.05 3.08
CA GLY A 225 -6.95 -11.78 3.51
C GLY A 225 -7.21 -10.31 3.75
N TRP A 226 -6.28 -9.60 4.38
CA TRP A 226 -6.41 -8.16 4.62
C TRP A 226 -6.38 -7.36 3.32
N ILE A 227 -5.51 -7.71 2.37
CA ILE A 227 -5.47 -7.12 1.03
C ILE A 227 -6.81 -7.25 0.31
N ILE A 228 -7.38 -8.46 0.31
CA ILE A 228 -8.67 -8.77 -0.34
C ILE A 228 -9.81 -8.06 0.40
N LEU A 229 -9.75 -7.99 1.73
CA LEU A 229 -10.75 -7.27 2.52
C LEU A 229 -10.77 -5.78 2.17
N ILE A 230 -9.63 -5.12 2.03
CA ILE A 230 -9.58 -3.70 1.64
C ILE A 230 -10.17 -3.49 0.24
N ARG A 231 -9.79 -4.32 -0.74
CA ARG A 231 -10.35 -4.31 -2.10
C ARG A 231 -10.39 -5.73 -2.66
N PRO A 232 -11.57 -6.32 -2.91
CA PRO A 232 -11.69 -7.68 -3.43
C PRO A 232 -10.95 -7.93 -4.76
N THR A 233 -10.89 -6.93 -5.63
CA THR A 233 -10.15 -6.99 -6.91
C THR A 233 -8.65 -7.24 -6.74
N ASN A 234 -8.09 -6.93 -5.58
CA ASN A 234 -6.68 -7.18 -5.25
C ASN A 234 -6.33 -8.66 -5.07
N ILE A 235 -7.31 -9.58 -5.17
CA ILE A 235 -7.04 -11.03 -5.14
C ILE A 235 -5.99 -11.46 -6.16
N ILE A 236 -5.85 -10.72 -7.25
CA ILE A 236 -4.84 -10.97 -8.29
C ILE A 236 -3.41 -10.99 -7.72
N VAL A 237 -3.16 -10.29 -6.62
CA VAL A 237 -1.83 -10.28 -5.97
C VAL A 237 -1.45 -11.65 -5.39
N ALA A 238 -2.42 -12.55 -5.16
CA ALA A 238 -2.15 -13.92 -4.73
C ALA A 238 -1.31 -14.70 -5.76
N LEU A 239 -1.34 -14.30 -7.03
CA LEU A 239 -0.49 -14.85 -8.08
C LEU A 239 1.01 -14.64 -7.83
N LEU A 240 1.39 -13.69 -6.98
CA LEU A 240 2.79 -13.52 -6.59
C LEU A 240 3.35 -14.75 -5.88
N LEU A 241 2.54 -15.51 -5.14
CA LEU A 241 3.02 -16.69 -4.43
C LEU A 241 3.52 -17.80 -5.39
N PRO A 242 2.75 -18.28 -6.37
CA PRO A 242 3.25 -19.28 -7.32
C PRO A 242 4.26 -18.71 -8.32
N LEU A 243 4.25 -17.41 -8.60
CA LEU A 243 5.08 -16.80 -9.63
C LEU A 243 6.38 -16.16 -9.11
N TYR A 244 6.54 -16.05 -7.78
CA TYR A 244 7.72 -15.42 -7.20
C TYR A 244 9.00 -16.18 -7.59
N ASP A 245 9.98 -15.45 -8.12
CA ASP A 245 11.29 -15.99 -8.54
C ASP A 245 11.20 -17.17 -9.52
N VAL A 246 10.19 -17.18 -10.38
CA VAL A 246 9.97 -18.18 -11.42
C VAL A 246 10.37 -17.59 -12.78
N TYR A 247 11.41 -18.14 -13.40
CA TYR A 247 11.96 -17.61 -14.67
C TYR A 247 11.75 -18.54 -15.87
N THR A 248 11.25 -19.75 -15.65
CA THR A 248 10.98 -20.72 -16.71
C THR A 248 9.69 -21.49 -16.44
N PHE A 249 9.13 -22.09 -17.48
CA PHE A 249 7.95 -22.93 -17.33
C PHE A 249 8.23 -24.17 -16.46
N SER A 250 9.44 -24.75 -16.55
CA SER A 250 9.86 -25.83 -15.65
C SER A 250 9.84 -25.41 -14.19
N ALA A 251 10.41 -24.24 -13.89
CA ALA A 251 10.38 -23.68 -12.51
C ALA A 251 8.95 -23.42 -12.02
N LEU A 252 8.03 -23.03 -12.90
CA LEU A 252 6.62 -22.91 -12.54
C LEU A 252 6.02 -24.26 -12.15
N LYS A 253 6.27 -25.30 -12.95
CA LYS A 253 5.81 -26.67 -12.65
C LYS A 253 6.36 -27.16 -11.30
N GLU A 254 7.65 -26.97 -11.05
CA GLU A 254 8.30 -27.31 -9.77
C GLU A 254 7.69 -26.54 -8.60
N ARG A 255 7.38 -25.25 -8.80
CA ARG A 255 6.73 -24.41 -7.79
C ARG A 255 5.30 -24.91 -7.47
N ILE A 256 4.52 -25.29 -8.48
CA ILE A 256 3.19 -25.85 -8.27
C ILE A 256 3.29 -27.19 -7.56
N GLN A 257 4.22 -28.07 -7.94
CA GLN A 257 4.49 -29.31 -7.25
C GLN A 257 4.87 -29.07 -5.77
N PHE A 258 5.75 -28.10 -5.52
CA PHE A 258 6.12 -27.72 -4.14
C PHE A 258 4.91 -27.30 -3.32
N LEU A 259 4.02 -26.45 -3.87
CA LEU A 259 2.81 -26.01 -3.16
C LEU A 259 1.87 -27.17 -2.88
N ILE A 260 1.71 -28.11 -3.81
CA ILE A 260 0.89 -29.33 -3.64
C ILE A 260 1.50 -30.23 -2.56
N GLN A 261 2.81 -30.48 -2.59
CA GLN A 261 3.50 -31.29 -1.58
C GLN A 261 3.40 -30.68 -0.16
N HIS A 262 3.28 -29.35 -0.10
CA HIS A 262 3.14 -28.59 1.15
C HIS A 262 1.70 -28.10 1.39
N LEU A 263 0.70 -28.77 0.80
CA LEU A 263 -0.71 -28.36 0.83
C LEU A 263 -1.22 -28.08 2.26
N ARG A 264 -0.81 -28.90 3.25
CA ARG A 264 -1.14 -28.67 4.66
C ARG A 264 -0.74 -27.28 5.16
N PHE A 265 0.35 -26.70 4.65
CA PHE A 265 0.79 -25.36 5.01
C PHE A 265 0.06 -24.29 4.18
N VAL A 266 -0.29 -24.58 2.91
CA VAL A 266 -1.18 -23.72 2.12
C VAL A 266 -2.53 -23.59 2.80
N LEU A 267 -3.09 -24.69 3.32
CA LEU A 267 -4.37 -24.69 4.06
C LEU A 267 -4.31 -23.83 5.33
N TRP A 268 -3.14 -23.67 5.99
CA TRP A 268 -2.98 -22.75 7.12
C TRP A 268 -3.06 -21.27 6.72
N MET A 269 -3.04 -20.92 5.44
CA MET A 269 -3.31 -19.56 4.98
C MET A 269 -4.80 -19.20 5.12
N ILE A 270 -5.70 -20.19 5.06
CA ILE A 270 -7.14 -19.98 5.14
C ILE A 270 -7.54 -19.32 6.47
N PRO A 271 -7.26 -19.90 7.67
CA PRO A 271 -7.60 -19.25 8.93
C PRO A 271 -6.89 -17.90 9.10
N GLY A 272 -5.68 -17.73 8.56
CA GLY A 272 -5.02 -16.43 8.51
C GLY A 272 -5.81 -15.41 7.72
N ALA A 273 -6.25 -15.76 6.50
CA ALA A 273 -7.05 -14.89 5.65
C ALA A 273 -8.37 -14.50 6.31
N PHE A 274 -9.04 -15.43 6.96
CA PHE A 274 -10.32 -15.18 7.65
C PHE A 274 -10.18 -14.28 8.87
N LEU A 275 -9.02 -14.18 9.50
CA LEU A 275 -8.80 -13.37 10.71
C LEU A 275 -9.36 -11.95 10.57
N PHE A 276 -9.02 -11.27 9.48
CA PHE A 276 -9.45 -9.90 9.24
C PHE A 276 -10.85 -9.79 8.63
N PHE A 277 -11.39 -10.89 8.08
CA PHE A 277 -12.75 -10.92 7.56
C PHE A 277 -13.81 -11.04 8.64
N ILE A 278 -13.50 -11.60 9.81
CA ILE A 278 -14.49 -11.85 10.87
C ILE A 278 -15.32 -10.61 11.20
N PRO A 279 -14.75 -9.43 11.49
CA PRO A 279 -15.56 -8.24 11.78
C PRO A 279 -16.50 -7.85 10.63
N GLN A 280 -16.03 -7.99 9.39
CA GLN A 280 -16.81 -7.66 8.21
C GLN A 280 -17.97 -8.64 8.00
N LEU A 281 -17.73 -9.94 8.20
CA LEU A 281 -18.76 -10.95 8.08
C LEU A 281 -19.85 -10.75 9.13
N LEU A 282 -19.47 -10.41 10.37
CA LEU A 282 -20.42 -10.08 11.44
C LEU A 282 -21.23 -8.84 11.09
N TYR A 283 -20.59 -7.78 10.58
CA TYR A 283 -21.28 -6.57 10.15
C TYR A 283 -22.30 -6.87 9.03
N TRP A 284 -21.89 -7.58 7.98
CA TRP A 284 -22.82 -7.94 6.89
C TRP A 284 -23.98 -8.81 7.39
N LYS A 285 -23.69 -9.80 8.25
CA LYS A 285 -24.74 -10.64 8.82
C LYS A 285 -25.76 -9.85 9.61
N GLU A 286 -25.32 -8.88 10.39
CA GLU A 286 -26.18 -7.99 11.19
C GLU A 286 -27.02 -7.08 10.30
N MET A 287 -26.37 -6.40 9.35
CA MET A 287 -27.03 -5.36 8.54
C MET A 287 -27.89 -5.92 7.41
N THR A 288 -27.57 -7.10 6.87
CA THR A 288 -28.22 -7.61 5.64
C THR A 288 -28.80 -9.01 5.80
N GLY A 289 -28.54 -9.69 6.92
CA GLY A 289 -28.93 -11.09 7.13
C GLY A 289 -28.03 -12.11 6.39
N HIS A 290 -27.05 -11.66 5.59
CA HIS A 290 -26.17 -12.52 4.80
C HIS A 290 -24.74 -12.46 5.31
N TRP A 291 -24.01 -13.61 5.35
CA TRP A 291 -22.60 -13.65 5.73
C TRP A 291 -21.67 -13.01 4.69
N LEU A 292 -22.01 -13.16 3.42
CA LEU A 292 -21.32 -12.52 2.31
C LEU A 292 -22.32 -11.60 1.60
N TYR A 293 -21.95 -10.34 1.46
CA TYR A 293 -22.78 -9.34 0.83
C TYR A 293 -21.92 -8.45 -0.09
N TYR A 294 -22.41 -8.25 -1.33
CA TYR A 294 -21.74 -7.36 -2.28
C TYR A 294 -22.20 -5.92 -2.06
N SER A 295 -21.53 -5.21 -1.20
CA SER A 295 -21.89 -3.86 -0.75
C SER A 295 -21.71 -2.76 -1.80
N TYR A 296 -21.01 -3.05 -2.90
CA TYR A 296 -20.80 -2.10 -4.00
C TYR A 296 -21.98 -2.04 -4.98
N THR A 297 -23.03 -2.85 -4.77
CA THR A 297 -24.29 -2.85 -5.51
C THR A 297 -24.15 -2.80 -7.02
N GLU A 298 -24.30 -1.62 -7.63
CA GLU A 298 -24.22 -1.42 -9.09
C GLU A 298 -22.79 -1.18 -9.63
N GLU A 299 -21.79 -1.09 -8.75
CA GLU A 299 -20.40 -0.93 -9.16
C GLU A 299 -19.80 -2.29 -9.47
N GLY A 300 -19.55 -2.56 -10.73
CA GLY A 300 -18.94 -3.78 -11.22
C GLY A 300 -18.02 -3.49 -12.41
N PHE A 301 -17.56 -4.53 -13.05
CA PHE A 301 -16.77 -4.40 -14.28
C PHE A 301 -17.66 -4.07 -15.47
N LYS A 302 -18.22 -2.84 -15.48
CA LYS A 302 -19.20 -2.38 -16.48
C LYS A 302 -18.64 -2.37 -17.91
N TYR A 303 -17.32 -2.27 -18.05
CA TYR A 303 -16.63 -2.14 -19.33
C TYR A 303 -16.00 -3.45 -19.82
N CYS A 304 -16.31 -4.61 -19.21
CA CYS A 304 -15.73 -5.90 -19.67
C CYS A 304 -16.04 -6.20 -21.14
N ALA A 305 -17.20 -5.78 -21.68
CA ALA A 305 -17.53 -5.97 -23.08
C ALA A 305 -16.89 -4.91 -24.00
N GLU A 306 -16.61 -3.72 -23.47
CA GLU A 306 -16.03 -2.58 -24.19
C GLU A 306 -14.94 -1.92 -23.35
N PRO A 307 -13.77 -2.56 -23.19
CA PRO A 307 -12.74 -2.10 -22.27
C PRO A 307 -12.18 -0.74 -22.67
N LYS A 308 -12.10 0.18 -21.72
CA LYS A 308 -11.63 1.56 -21.93
C LYS A 308 -10.10 1.69 -21.77
N ILE A 309 -9.35 0.74 -22.33
CA ILE A 309 -7.88 0.62 -22.18
C ILE A 309 -7.17 1.94 -22.50
N ALA A 310 -7.53 2.61 -23.59
CA ALA A 310 -6.91 3.87 -23.98
C ALA A 310 -7.15 4.97 -22.93
N ALA A 311 -8.35 5.05 -22.36
CA ALA A 311 -8.68 6.00 -21.30
C ALA A 311 -7.90 5.68 -20.01
N VAL A 312 -7.87 4.43 -19.58
CA VAL A 312 -7.10 4.01 -18.39
C VAL A 312 -5.62 4.39 -18.52
N LEU A 313 -5.04 4.30 -19.72
CA LEU A 313 -3.62 4.59 -19.94
C LEU A 313 -3.33 6.08 -20.19
N PHE A 314 -4.20 6.80 -20.92
CA PHE A 314 -3.86 8.10 -21.49
C PHE A 314 -4.88 9.22 -21.23
N ASP A 315 -5.99 8.98 -20.49
CA ASP A 315 -6.98 10.01 -20.21
C ASP A 315 -6.37 11.19 -19.45
N VAL A 316 -6.80 12.41 -19.79
CA VAL A 316 -6.34 13.63 -19.15
C VAL A 316 -6.76 13.75 -17.69
N GLN A 317 -7.82 13.06 -17.28
CA GLN A 317 -8.32 13.10 -15.90
C GLN A 317 -7.55 12.13 -14.99
N ASN A 318 -7.31 10.89 -15.43
CA ASN A 318 -6.73 9.84 -14.59
C ASN A 318 -5.81 8.86 -15.34
N GLY A 319 -5.36 9.19 -16.54
CA GLY A 319 -4.55 8.28 -17.37
C GLY A 319 -3.22 7.91 -16.69
N LEU A 320 -2.98 6.60 -16.56
CA LEU A 320 -1.85 6.04 -15.83
C LEU A 320 -0.49 6.64 -16.26
N PHE A 321 -0.26 6.76 -17.56
CA PHE A 321 1.02 7.28 -18.08
C PHE A 321 1.16 8.78 -17.93
N LEU A 322 0.06 9.54 -17.87
CA LEU A 322 0.11 10.98 -17.63
C LEU A 322 0.39 11.31 -16.17
N TYR A 323 -0.26 10.58 -15.25
CA TYR A 323 -0.10 10.83 -13.81
C TYR A 323 1.05 10.07 -13.17
N SER A 324 1.55 9.02 -13.82
CA SER A 324 2.69 8.23 -13.37
C SER A 324 3.64 7.92 -14.54
N PRO A 325 4.34 8.93 -15.11
CA PRO A 325 5.22 8.72 -16.27
C PRO A 325 6.31 7.67 -16.05
N LEU A 326 6.69 7.44 -14.78
CA LEU A 326 7.64 6.40 -14.41
C LEU A 326 7.20 5.00 -14.86
N VAL A 327 5.89 4.75 -14.98
CA VAL A 327 5.36 3.47 -15.47
C VAL A 327 5.81 3.18 -16.91
N LEU A 328 6.04 4.22 -17.74
CA LEU A 328 6.64 4.05 -19.06
C LEU A 328 8.06 3.45 -19.00
N LEU A 329 8.88 3.88 -18.03
CA LEU A 329 10.19 3.28 -17.81
C LEU A 329 10.09 1.84 -17.31
N MET A 330 9.08 1.53 -16.49
CA MET A 330 8.80 0.15 -16.07
C MET A 330 8.41 -0.71 -17.28
N MET A 331 7.56 -0.19 -18.18
CA MET A 331 7.19 -0.88 -19.42
C MET A 331 8.41 -1.11 -20.33
N ALA A 332 9.29 -0.13 -20.46
CA ALA A 332 10.56 -0.32 -21.19
C ALA A 332 11.42 -1.44 -20.55
N GLY A 333 11.47 -1.51 -19.21
CA GLY A 333 12.14 -2.61 -18.49
C GLY A 333 11.52 -3.98 -18.78
N ILE A 334 10.19 -4.06 -18.86
CA ILE A 334 9.47 -5.31 -19.22
C ILE A 334 9.82 -5.72 -20.65
N VAL A 335 9.78 -4.77 -21.61
CA VAL A 335 10.13 -5.03 -23.02
C VAL A 335 11.56 -5.54 -23.15
N LEU A 336 12.53 -4.91 -22.46
CA LEU A 336 13.91 -5.39 -22.41
C LEU A 336 14.02 -6.79 -21.79
N GLY A 337 13.20 -7.09 -20.79
CA GLY A 337 13.10 -8.42 -20.17
C GLY A 337 12.59 -9.48 -21.18
N LEU A 338 11.62 -9.13 -22.01
CA LEU A 338 11.12 -10.02 -23.07
C LEU A 338 12.24 -10.39 -24.08
N PHE A 339 13.01 -9.39 -24.52
CA PHE A 339 14.16 -9.64 -25.42
C PHE A 339 15.23 -10.52 -24.77
N LYS A 340 15.42 -10.41 -23.45
CA LYS A 340 16.33 -11.27 -22.68
C LYS A 340 15.72 -12.62 -22.33
N LYS A 341 14.54 -12.97 -22.84
CA LYS A 341 13.78 -14.20 -22.56
C LYS A 341 13.54 -14.42 -21.06
N ASN A 342 13.40 -13.35 -20.30
CA ASN A 342 13.09 -13.42 -18.88
C ASN A 342 11.60 -13.76 -18.71
N PHE A 343 11.29 -14.92 -18.14
CA PHE A 343 9.91 -15.40 -17.91
C PHE A 343 9.06 -14.46 -17.07
N GLN A 344 9.67 -13.68 -16.18
CA GLN A 344 8.92 -12.69 -15.36
C GLN A 344 8.35 -11.55 -16.20
N ALA A 345 9.00 -11.18 -17.30
CA ALA A 345 8.54 -10.08 -18.13
C ALA A 345 7.14 -10.34 -18.75
N PRO A 346 6.86 -11.48 -19.39
CA PRO A 346 5.52 -11.79 -19.89
C PRO A 346 4.50 -11.96 -18.76
N VAL A 347 4.90 -12.46 -17.57
CA VAL A 347 4.01 -12.59 -16.41
C VAL A 347 3.58 -11.22 -15.90
N VAL A 348 4.52 -10.30 -15.72
CA VAL A 348 4.21 -8.93 -15.28
C VAL A 348 3.36 -8.21 -16.33
N LEU A 349 3.67 -8.39 -17.62
CA LEU A 349 2.88 -7.83 -18.71
C LEU A 349 1.44 -8.39 -18.71
N LEU A 350 1.28 -9.68 -18.48
CA LEU A 350 -0.05 -10.32 -18.38
C LEU A 350 -0.86 -9.73 -17.22
N ILE A 351 -0.27 -9.64 -16.03
CA ILE A 351 -0.91 -9.05 -14.84
C ILE A 351 -1.30 -7.60 -15.12
N PHE A 352 -0.40 -6.82 -15.70
CA PHE A 352 -0.65 -5.43 -16.08
C PHE A 352 -1.80 -5.34 -17.10
N SER A 353 -1.81 -6.20 -18.13
CA SER A 353 -2.85 -6.23 -19.16
C SER A 353 -4.22 -6.60 -18.58
N ILE A 354 -4.27 -7.59 -17.68
CA ILE A 354 -5.52 -7.97 -16.97
C ILE A 354 -6.03 -6.80 -16.13
N ALA A 355 -5.15 -6.18 -15.35
CA ALA A 355 -5.52 -5.03 -14.54
C ALA A 355 -6.06 -3.88 -15.39
N THR A 356 -5.37 -3.54 -16.49
CA THR A 356 -5.79 -2.46 -17.41
C THR A 356 -7.10 -2.80 -18.15
N TYR A 357 -7.35 -4.08 -18.40
CA TYR A 357 -8.60 -4.54 -19.04
C TYR A 357 -9.80 -4.43 -18.09
N LEU A 358 -9.60 -4.75 -16.80
CA LEU A 358 -10.67 -4.79 -15.82
C LEU A 358 -11.07 -3.40 -15.31
N PHE A 359 -10.18 -2.43 -15.34
CA PHE A 359 -10.38 -1.06 -14.84
C PHE A 359 -10.51 -0.05 -15.95
#